data_9220ec2eb0501b34a3b576f9d0bc1c9a
#
_entry.id   9220ec2eb0501b34a3b576f9d0bc1c9a
#
_cell.length_a   1.000
_cell.length_b   1.000
_cell.length_c   1.000
_cell.angle_alpha   90.00
_cell.angle_beta   90.00
_cell.angle_gamma   90.00
#
_symmetry.space_group_name_H-M   'P 1'
#
loop_
_entity.id
_entity.type
_entity.pdbx_description
1 polymer ?
#
loop_
_entity_poly.entity_id
_entity_poly.type
_entity_poly.pdbx_seq_one_letter_code
_entity_poly.pdbx_strand_id
1 'polypeptide(L)'
;MPTGKQILLGRTLEELTDLVTSLGMPRFTGKQIAQWLYDKRVTSIDEMTNLSKANRALLSEQYTVGRTAPVMSQLSQDGTRKYLFQVATGGLIEAVFIPDKDRATLCISSQVGCKMDCLFCMTGKQGFKGNRSSGEIINQVLSVEESLSLTNIVYMGMGEPLDNAVNVMKSIEVMTASWGLAWSPKRITLSTVGVRRGLERFLSETTCHLAVSLHNPFHEGRLELMPAEGGLPLVDTLQMIREADFTGQRRVSFEYIVFDGVNDSEEHASELARLLRGIPCRINLIPFHQIPNVPLRPLARDKMEHFKNLLEARGYTTTIRTSRGEDISAACGMLSTKEQMARNTSAN
;
A
#
# COMPACT_ATOMS: atom_id res chain seq x y z
N MET A 1 1.86 17.29 -18.76
CA MET A 1 3.20 16.77 -18.35
C MET A 1 4.21 17.34 -19.32
N PRO A 2 5.35 17.90 -18.86
CA PRO A 2 6.37 18.32 -19.79
C PRO A 2 6.96 17.09 -20.47
N THR A 3 7.01 17.18 -21.74
CA THR A 3 7.46 16.28 -22.78
C THR A 3 8.74 15.53 -22.45
N GLY A 4 8.65 14.22 -22.31
CA GLY A 4 9.78 13.30 -22.56
C GLY A 4 10.88 13.16 -21.50
N LYS A 5 10.91 13.99 -20.43
CA LYS A 5 11.96 13.91 -19.40
C LYS A 5 11.74 12.72 -18.45
N GLN A 6 12.85 12.08 -18.07
CA GLN A 6 12.83 11.00 -17.09
C GLN A 6 12.68 11.54 -15.66
N ILE A 7 12.10 10.74 -14.78
CA ILE A 7 11.86 11.08 -13.38
C ILE A 7 13.05 10.61 -12.52
N LEU A 8 13.53 11.49 -11.62
CA LEU A 8 14.56 11.17 -10.63
C LEU A 8 13.98 10.52 -9.38
N LEU A 9 12.78 10.94 -8.95
CA LEU A 9 12.12 10.42 -7.76
C LEU A 9 11.87 8.91 -7.88
N GLY A 10 12.13 8.17 -6.79
CA GLY A 10 11.99 6.72 -6.73
C GLY A 10 13.19 5.94 -7.27
N ARG A 11 14.25 6.59 -7.71
CA ARG A 11 15.51 5.95 -8.06
C ARG A 11 16.29 5.58 -6.80
N THR A 12 16.96 4.43 -6.82
CA THR A 12 17.87 4.00 -5.76
C THR A 12 19.18 4.81 -5.82
N LEU A 13 19.99 4.73 -4.76
CA LEU A 13 21.31 5.37 -4.75
C LEU A 13 22.20 4.82 -5.88
N GLU A 14 22.12 3.52 -6.15
CA GLU A 14 22.87 2.88 -7.25
C GLU A 14 22.43 3.47 -8.59
N GLU A 15 21.14 3.51 -8.89
CA GLU A 15 20.59 4.09 -10.11
C GLU A 15 20.93 5.57 -10.29
N LEU A 16 20.96 6.35 -9.19
CA LEU A 16 21.38 7.74 -9.22
C LEU A 16 22.89 7.88 -9.47
N THR A 17 23.69 6.96 -8.91
CA THR A 17 25.14 6.94 -9.11
C THR A 17 25.49 6.58 -10.55
N ASP A 18 24.82 5.60 -11.12
CA ASP A 18 25.02 5.20 -12.52
C ASP A 18 24.58 6.31 -13.48
N LEU A 19 23.46 6.94 -13.18
CA LEU A 19 22.95 8.08 -13.94
C LEU A 19 23.97 9.22 -13.99
N VAL A 20 24.47 9.69 -12.83
CA VAL A 20 25.43 10.81 -12.82
C VAL A 20 26.75 10.43 -13.46
N THR A 21 27.19 9.19 -13.34
CA THR A 21 28.39 8.68 -14.00
C THR A 21 28.23 8.67 -15.52
N SER A 22 27.07 8.28 -16.03
CA SER A 22 26.76 8.30 -17.48
C SER A 22 26.74 9.72 -18.06
N LEU A 23 26.47 10.71 -17.22
CA LEU A 23 26.51 12.14 -17.56
C LEU A 23 27.90 12.79 -17.38
N GLY A 24 28.94 12.00 -17.05
CA GLY A 24 30.29 12.50 -16.80
C GLY A 24 30.47 13.25 -15.46
N MET A 25 29.52 13.10 -14.53
CA MET A 25 29.61 13.69 -13.20
C MET A 25 30.34 12.74 -12.21
N PRO A 26 30.95 13.27 -11.15
CA PRO A 26 31.55 12.45 -10.10
C PRO A 26 30.52 11.52 -9.43
N ARG A 27 30.89 10.29 -9.08
CA ARG A 27 30.00 9.29 -8.46
C ARG A 27 29.30 9.78 -7.19
N PHE A 28 29.98 10.61 -6.37
CA PHE A 28 29.39 11.16 -5.14
C PHE A 28 28.17 12.08 -5.40
N THR A 29 28.02 12.61 -6.62
CA THR A 29 26.87 13.43 -7.02
C THR A 29 25.56 12.64 -6.91
N GLY A 30 25.58 11.33 -7.11
CA GLY A 30 24.41 10.47 -6.89
C GLY A 30 23.87 10.56 -5.46
N LYS A 31 24.76 10.53 -4.46
CA LYS A 31 24.39 10.71 -3.05
C LYS A 31 23.87 12.12 -2.76
N GLN A 32 24.43 13.14 -3.38
CA GLN A 32 23.95 14.52 -3.26
C GLN A 32 22.52 14.63 -3.81
N ILE A 33 22.24 14.05 -4.98
CA ILE A 33 20.88 14.04 -5.56
C ILE A 33 19.91 13.27 -4.65
N ALA A 34 20.29 12.10 -4.13
CA ALA A 34 19.48 11.35 -3.19
C ALA A 34 19.09 12.19 -1.96
N GLN A 35 20.06 12.91 -1.39
CA GLN A 35 19.81 13.81 -0.25
C GLN A 35 18.80 14.92 -0.61
N TRP A 36 18.92 15.54 -1.79
CA TRP A 36 17.95 16.54 -2.24
C TRP A 36 16.56 15.97 -2.44
N LEU A 37 16.45 14.80 -3.05
CA LEU A 37 15.15 14.15 -3.32
C LEU A 37 14.45 13.72 -2.03
N TYR A 38 15.16 13.05 -1.11
CA TYR A 38 14.56 12.30 -0.02
C TYR A 38 14.63 13.01 1.34
N ASP A 39 15.74 13.71 1.64
CA ASP A 39 15.88 14.47 2.89
C ASP A 39 15.33 15.89 2.72
N LYS A 40 15.82 16.63 1.70
CA LYS A 40 15.39 18.02 1.43
C LYS A 40 14.02 18.11 0.74
N ARG A 41 13.58 17.03 0.09
CA ARG A 41 12.27 16.89 -0.55
C ARG A 41 11.98 17.98 -1.58
N VAL A 42 12.97 18.34 -2.38
CA VAL A 42 12.87 19.39 -3.42
C VAL A 42 11.85 19.04 -4.50
N THR A 43 11.36 20.06 -5.18
CA THR A 43 10.43 19.96 -6.30
C THR A 43 11.08 20.26 -7.65
N SER A 44 12.26 20.92 -7.62
CA SER A 44 13.01 21.31 -8.81
C SER A 44 14.50 20.95 -8.68
N ILE A 45 15.13 20.62 -9.82
CA ILE A 45 16.59 20.41 -9.89
C ILE A 45 17.34 21.71 -9.56
N ASP A 46 16.76 22.86 -9.82
CA ASP A 46 17.39 24.16 -9.53
C ASP A 46 17.63 24.39 -8.03
N GLU A 47 16.84 23.76 -7.18
CA GLU A 47 17.02 23.79 -5.72
C GLU A 47 18.28 23.05 -5.24
N MET A 48 18.87 22.17 -6.06
CA MET A 48 20.04 21.35 -5.71
C MET A 48 21.35 22.18 -5.72
N THR A 49 21.46 23.14 -4.81
CA THR A 49 22.47 24.23 -4.87
C THR A 49 23.91 23.77 -4.63
N ASN A 50 24.16 22.58 -4.09
CA ASN A 50 25.50 22.01 -3.99
C ASN A 50 25.98 21.32 -5.28
N LEU A 51 25.14 21.23 -6.30
CA LEU A 51 25.52 20.89 -7.66
C LEU A 51 25.91 22.16 -8.41
N SER A 52 26.93 22.08 -9.28
CA SER A 52 27.29 23.21 -10.14
C SER A 52 26.12 23.61 -11.07
N LYS A 53 26.09 24.87 -11.49
CA LYS A 53 25.07 25.34 -12.46
C LYS A 53 25.08 24.50 -13.73
N ALA A 54 26.26 24.13 -14.23
CA ALA A 54 26.40 23.28 -15.42
C ALA A 54 25.78 21.90 -15.22
N ASN A 55 26.03 21.26 -14.06
CA ASN A 55 25.46 19.96 -13.76
C ASN A 55 23.93 20.01 -13.59
N ARG A 56 23.40 21.07 -12.97
CA ARG A 56 21.94 21.26 -12.89
C ARG A 56 21.32 21.46 -14.27
N ALA A 57 21.94 22.25 -15.13
CA ALA A 57 21.46 22.44 -16.51
C ALA A 57 21.45 21.11 -17.28
N LEU A 58 22.56 20.36 -17.24
CA LEU A 58 22.67 19.06 -17.90
C LEU A 58 21.63 18.05 -17.38
N LEU A 59 21.41 17.98 -16.07
CA LEU A 59 20.35 17.15 -15.48
C LEU A 59 18.96 17.61 -15.97
N SER A 60 18.69 18.91 -15.99
CA SER A 60 17.40 19.47 -16.36
C SER A 60 17.05 19.30 -17.84
N GLU A 61 18.03 19.04 -18.70
CA GLU A 61 17.77 18.73 -20.11
C GLU A 61 17.00 17.40 -20.26
N GLN A 62 17.38 16.37 -19.49
CA GLN A 62 16.90 15.02 -19.63
C GLN A 62 15.98 14.55 -18.51
N TYR A 63 16.06 15.19 -17.33
CA TYR A 63 15.39 14.74 -16.12
C TYR A 63 14.52 15.84 -15.48
N THR A 64 13.59 15.39 -14.65
CA THR A 64 12.82 16.21 -13.70
C THR A 64 12.80 15.50 -12.36
N VAL A 65 12.60 16.24 -11.28
CA VAL A 65 12.40 15.63 -9.95
C VAL A 65 11.23 14.66 -9.97
N GLY A 66 10.12 15.04 -10.60
CA GLY A 66 8.93 14.20 -10.75
C GLY A 66 8.01 14.19 -9.53
N ARG A 67 8.24 15.11 -8.57
CA ARG A 67 7.31 15.33 -7.47
C ARG A 67 6.11 16.14 -7.95
N THR A 68 4.90 15.65 -7.66
CA THR A 68 3.63 16.30 -8.07
C THR A 68 2.68 16.39 -6.87
N ALA A 69 2.01 17.52 -6.76
CA ALA A 69 0.95 17.70 -5.77
C ALA A 69 -0.25 16.80 -6.09
N PRO A 70 -1.06 16.42 -5.09
CA PRO A 70 -2.35 15.79 -5.34
C PRO A 70 -3.27 16.77 -6.10
N VAL A 71 -4.07 16.24 -7.03
CA VAL A 71 -5.02 17.06 -7.82
C VAL A 71 -6.29 17.36 -7.04
N MET A 72 -6.55 16.62 -5.97
CA MET A 72 -7.69 16.80 -5.08
C MET A 72 -7.39 16.22 -3.70
N SER A 73 -8.01 16.78 -2.67
CA SER A 73 -8.11 16.18 -1.35
C SER A 73 -9.54 16.31 -0.79
N GLN A 74 -9.94 15.33 0.03
CA GLN A 74 -11.21 15.33 0.75
C GLN A 74 -10.96 15.00 2.22
N LEU A 75 -11.54 15.80 3.12
CA LEU A 75 -11.43 15.62 4.56
C LEU A 75 -12.72 15.01 5.10
N SER A 76 -12.60 13.91 5.82
CA SER A 76 -13.67 13.23 6.54
C SER A 76 -13.93 13.92 7.90
N GLN A 77 -15.13 13.72 8.44
CA GLN A 77 -15.50 14.18 9.78
C GLN A 77 -14.62 13.59 10.90
N ASP A 78 -14.05 12.39 10.68
CA ASP A 78 -13.16 11.72 11.64
C ASP A 78 -11.67 12.12 11.50
N GLY A 79 -11.38 13.11 10.66
CA GLY A 79 -10.03 13.62 10.40
C GLY A 79 -9.26 12.83 9.34
N THR A 80 -9.82 11.73 8.82
CA THR A 80 -9.22 10.99 7.69
C THR A 80 -9.23 11.88 6.45
N ARG A 81 -8.13 11.89 5.71
CA ARG A 81 -8.02 12.68 4.48
C ARG A 81 -7.65 11.80 3.29
N LYS A 82 -8.45 11.86 2.24
CA LYS A 82 -8.21 11.17 0.99
C LYS A 82 -7.60 12.12 -0.03
N TYR A 83 -6.51 11.70 -0.64
CA TYR A 83 -5.79 12.41 -1.68
C TYR A 83 -5.93 11.71 -3.02
N LEU A 84 -6.06 12.47 -4.09
CA LEU A 84 -6.12 11.97 -5.45
C LEU A 84 -4.90 12.46 -6.22
N PHE A 85 -4.15 11.53 -6.81
CA PHE A 85 -2.96 11.82 -7.60
C PHE A 85 -3.16 11.45 -9.06
N GLN A 86 -2.82 12.38 -9.96
CA GLN A 86 -2.72 12.10 -11.39
C GLN A 86 -1.44 11.32 -11.66
N VAL A 87 -1.53 10.24 -12.42
CA VAL A 87 -0.36 9.43 -12.80
C VAL A 87 0.08 9.66 -14.24
N ALA A 88 1.37 9.45 -14.52
CA ALA A 88 1.99 9.79 -15.79
C ALA A 88 1.36 9.09 -17.01
N THR A 89 0.93 7.84 -16.84
CA THR A 89 0.32 7.01 -17.89
C THR A 89 -1.16 7.27 -18.13
N GLY A 90 -1.71 8.31 -17.49
CA GLY A 90 -3.14 8.58 -17.47
C GLY A 90 -3.87 7.71 -16.42
N GLY A 91 -4.87 8.30 -15.78
CA GLY A 91 -5.60 7.70 -14.64
C GLY A 91 -5.23 8.36 -13.33
N LEU A 92 -5.87 7.88 -12.28
CA LEU A 92 -5.78 8.45 -10.93
C LEU A 92 -5.51 7.33 -9.93
N ILE A 93 -4.80 7.65 -8.86
CA ILE A 93 -4.66 6.80 -7.67
C ILE A 93 -5.03 7.58 -6.43
N GLU A 94 -5.47 6.87 -5.41
CA GLU A 94 -5.86 7.44 -4.12
C GLU A 94 -4.86 7.07 -3.04
N ALA A 95 -4.53 8.03 -2.18
CA ALA A 95 -3.85 7.79 -0.91
C ALA A 95 -4.74 8.29 0.22
N VAL A 96 -4.67 7.62 1.39
CA VAL A 96 -5.52 7.97 2.54
C VAL A 96 -4.66 8.20 3.76
N PHE A 97 -4.69 9.42 4.28
CA PHE A 97 -4.13 9.75 5.57
C PHE A 97 -5.13 9.41 6.68
N ILE A 98 -4.68 8.67 7.68
CA ILE A 98 -5.50 8.17 8.78
C ILE A 98 -4.84 8.60 10.09
N PRO A 99 -5.38 9.63 10.78
CA PRO A 99 -4.93 10.00 12.12
C PRO A 99 -5.51 9.03 13.16
N ASP A 100 -4.69 8.62 14.12
CA ASP A 100 -5.14 7.82 15.26
C ASP A 100 -4.23 8.07 16.47
N LYS A 101 -4.66 8.91 17.41
CA LYS A 101 -3.89 9.31 18.59
C LYS A 101 -2.48 9.78 18.20
N ASP A 102 -1.46 8.99 18.60
CA ASP A 102 -0.05 9.27 18.31
C ASP A 102 0.40 8.72 16.95
N ARG A 103 -0.51 8.19 16.14
CA ARG A 103 -0.22 7.62 14.82
C ARG A 103 -0.75 8.50 13.70
N ALA A 104 0.10 8.69 12.72
CA ALA A 104 -0.20 9.33 11.45
C ALA A 104 0.12 8.33 10.35
N THR A 105 -0.88 7.56 9.92
CA THR A 105 -0.70 6.47 8.93
C THR A 105 -1.10 6.95 7.55
N LEU A 106 -0.27 6.72 6.54
CA LEU A 106 -0.66 6.90 5.14
C LEU A 106 -0.86 5.53 4.47
N CYS A 107 -2.06 5.32 3.96
CA CYS A 107 -2.40 4.20 3.09
C CYS A 107 -2.09 4.59 1.65
N ILE A 108 -1.20 3.85 0.97
CA ILE A 108 -0.70 4.17 -0.36
C ILE A 108 -1.10 3.12 -1.39
N SER A 109 -1.21 3.56 -2.64
CA SER A 109 -1.60 2.74 -3.78
C SER A 109 -0.39 2.33 -4.62
N SER A 110 -0.40 1.09 -5.12
CA SER A 110 0.66 0.50 -5.94
C SER A 110 0.27 0.32 -7.41
N GLN A 111 -1.03 0.39 -7.75
CA GLN A 111 -1.54 0.20 -9.11
C GLN A 111 -2.71 1.15 -9.38
N VAL A 112 -3.05 1.36 -10.64
CA VAL A 112 -4.36 1.89 -11.06
C VAL A 112 -5.26 0.72 -11.33
N GLY A 113 -6.31 0.55 -10.51
CA GLY A 113 -7.12 -0.66 -10.50
C GLY A 113 -6.37 -1.88 -9.94
N CYS A 114 -6.91 -3.07 -10.09
CA CYS A 114 -6.32 -4.30 -9.57
C CYS A 114 -6.71 -5.50 -10.44
N LYS A 115 -5.79 -6.46 -10.64
CA LYS A 115 -6.06 -7.71 -11.36
C LYS A 115 -6.74 -8.77 -10.51
N MET A 116 -6.69 -8.63 -9.18
CA MET A 116 -7.13 -9.67 -8.26
C MET A 116 -8.64 -9.87 -8.23
N ASP A 117 -9.39 -8.89 -8.70
CA ASP A 117 -10.85 -8.91 -8.88
C ASP A 117 -11.63 -9.44 -7.66
N CYS A 118 -11.18 -9.11 -6.45
CA CYS A 118 -11.87 -9.49 -5.22
C CYS A 118 -13.30 -8.97 -5.21
N LEU A 119 -14.27 -9.85 -4.90
CA LEU A 119 -15.70 -9.57 -4.97
C LEU A 119 -16.12 -8.33 -4.16
N PHE A 120 -15.47 -8.09 -3.04
CA PHE A 120 -15.76 -7.02 -2.07
C PHE A 120 -14.96 -5.73 -2.29
N CYS A 121 -14.22 -5.59 -3.39
CA CYS A 121 -13.27 -4.49 -3.56
C CYS A 121 -13.58 -3.64 -4.80
N MET A 122 -13.84 -2.35 -4.59
CA MET A 122 -14.09 -1.40 -5.68
C MET A 122 -12.91 -1.24 -6.62
N THR A 123 -11.68 -1.33 -6.11
CA THR A 123 -10.47 -1.25 -6.92
C THR A 123 -10.37 -2.42 -7.92
N GLY A 124 -10.76 -3.64 -7.53
CA GLY A 124 -10.84 -4.79 -8.43
C GLY A 124 -11.85 -4.56 -9.55
N LYS A 125 -13.04 -4.07 -9.19
CA LYS A 125 -14.11 -3.79 -10.16
C LYS A 125 -13.81 -2.71 -11.19
N GLN A 126 -12.79 -1.87 -10.96
CA GLN A 126 -12.31 -0.91 -11.96
C GLN A 126 -11.50 -1.55 -13.09
N GLY A 127 -11.05 -2.78 -12.91
CA GLY A 127 -10.07 -3.45 -13.75
C GLY A 127 -8.68 -2.83 -13.65
N PHE A 128 -7.68 -3.58 -14.03
CA PHE A 128 -6.28 -3.19 -13.99
C PHE A 128 -5.92 -2.27 -15.16
N LYS A 129 -5.25 -1.14 -14.87
CA LYS A 129 -4.80 -0.17 -15.87
C LYS A 129 -3.29 0.08 -15.85
N GLY A 130 -2.57 -0.49 -14.86
CA GLY A 130 -1.11 -0.44 -14.86
C GLY A 130 -0.49 -0.30 -13.46
N ASN A 131 0.76 -0.73 -13.38
CA ASN A 131 1.61 -0.62 -12.21
C ASN A 131 2.07 0.83 -12.00
N ARG A 132 2.24 1.22 -10.75
CA ARG A 132 2.86 2.50 -10.41
C ARG A 132 4.36 2.32 -10.29
N SER A 133 5.09 3.29 -10.81
CA SER A 133 6.53 3.37 -10.63
C SER A 133 6.88 3.62 -9.16
N SER A 134 8.09 3.27 -8.75
CA SER A 134 8.61 3.59 -7.42
C SER A 134 8.52 5.09 -7.12
N GLY A 135 8.73 5.95 -8.12
CA GLY A 135 8.59 7.40 -8.00
C GLY A 135 7.16 7.83 -7.71
N GLU A 136 6.16 7.27 -8.40
CA GLU A 136 4.75 7.57 -8.13
C GLU A 136 4.28 7.05 -6.77
N ILE A 137 4.86 5.94 -6.29
CA ILE A 137 4.60 5.42 -4.94
C ILE A 137 5.19 6.36 -3.89
N ILE A 138 6.46 6.74 -4.01
CA ILE A 138 7.13 7.67 -3.09
C ILE A 138 6.51 9.06 -3.14
N ASN A 139 6.02 9.51 -4.31
CA ASN A 139 5.33 10.79 -4.44
C ASN A 139 4.11 10.91 -3.51
N GLN A 140 3.36 9.83 -3.30
CA GLN A 140 2.24 9.83 -2.35
C GLN A 140 2.72 10.14 -0.92
N VAL A 141 3.88 9.60 -0.52
CA VAL A 141 4.44 9.80 0.82
C VAL A 141 4.96 11.24 1.01
N LEU A 142 5.59 11.80 -0.03
CA LEU A 142 6.25 13.11 0.07
C LEU A 142 5.32 14.30 -0.20
N SER A 143 4.18 14.10 -0.87
CA SER A 143 3.37 15.19 -1.40
C SER A 143 2.00 15.37 -0.74
N VAL A 144 1.67 14.57 0.29
CA VAL A 144 0.53 14.86 1.18
C VAL A 144 0.89 15.96 2.18
N GLU A 145 -0.10 16.69 2.65
CA GLU A 145 0.09 17.79 3.61
C GLU A 145 0.79 17.34 4.89
N GLU A 146 0.46 16.12 5.37
CA GLU A 146 0.98 15.54 6.60
C GLU A 146 2.33 14.81 6.42
N SER A 147 2.99 14.96 5.27
CA SER A 147 4.19 14.16 4.92
C SER A 147 5.33 14.20 5.95
N LEU A 148 5.44 15.28 6.72
CA LEU A 148 6.46 15.43 7.77
C LEU A 148 6.05 14.79 9.11
N SER A 149 4.76 14.62 9.34
CA SER A 149 4.20 14.04 10.57
C SER A 149 3.88 12.56 10.45
N LEU A 150 4.02 11.97 9.27
CA LEU A 150 3.73 10.55 9.04
C LEU A 150 4.58 9.65 9.95
N THR A 151 3.91 8.70 10.60
CA THR A 151 4.55 7.71 11.47
C THR A 151 4.57 6.31 10.87
N ASN A 152 3.60 5.99 10.01
CA ASN A 152 3.42 4.65 9.44
C ASN A 152 2.97 4.72 7.98
N ILE A 153 3.40 3.75 7.19
CA ILE A 153 2.92 3.52 5.82
C ILE A 153 2.27 2.13 5.74
N VAL A 154 1.14 2.05 5.06
CA VAL A 154 0.51 0.77 4.74
C VAL A 154 0.24 0.68 3.23
N TYR A 155 0.71 -0.39 2.59
CA TYR A 155 0.37 -0.73 1.21
C TYR A 155 -0.97 -1.47 1.20
N MET A 156 -2.04 -0.73 1.44
CA MET A 156 -3.43 -1.24 1.51
C MET A 156 -4.39 -0.39 0.68
N GLY A 157 -3.85 0.46 -0.19
CA GLY A 157 -4.62 1.26 -1.14
C GLY A 157 -4.98 0.48 -2.40
N MET A 158 -4.97 1.15 -3.54
CA MET A 158 -5.33 0.54 -4.81
C MET A 158 -4.24 -0.38 -5.33
N GLY A 159 -4.64 -1.60 -5.74
CA GLY A 159 -3.77 -2.60 -6.35
C GLY A 159 -3.23 -3.66 -5.40
N GLU A 160 -2.68 -4.74 -5.99
CA GLU A 160 -1.92 -5.77 -5.27
C GLU A 160 -0.43 -5.39 -5.30
N PRO A 161 0.18 -5.07 -4.15
CA PRO A 161 1.57 -4.61 -4.13
C PRO A 161 2.56 -5.63 -4.69
N LEU A 162 2.35 -6.92 -4.43
CA LEU A 162 3.27 -7.96 -4.87
C LEU A 162 3.09 -8.39 -6.33
N ASP A 163 2.01 -7.97 -7.02
CA ASP A 163 1.91 -8.02 -8.49
C ASP A 163 2.75 -6.89 -9.13
N ASN A 164 3.08 -5.84 -8.36
CA ASN A 164 4.02 -4.78 -8.73
C ASN A 164 5.33 -4.85 -7.93
N ALA A 165 5.81 -6.05 -7.60
CA ALA A 165 6.89 -6.26 -6.66
C ALA A 165 8.16 -5.43 -6.97
N VAL A 166 8.54 -5.28 -8.24
CA VAL A 166 9.76 -4.53 -8.62
C VAL A 166 9.72 -3.09 -8.12
N ASN A 167 8.65 -2.36 -8.40
CA ASN A 167 8.55 -0.96 -7.99
C ASN A 167 8.25 -0.80 -6.50
N VAL A 168 7.47 -1.71 -5.93
CA VAL A 168 7.14 -1.71 -4.49
C VAL A 168 8.40 -1.99 -3.67
N MET A 169 9.20 -2.99 -4.00
CA MET A 169 10.45 -3.29 -3.31
C MET A 169 11.42 -2.12 -3.38
N LYS A 170 11.56 -1.51 -4.56
CA LYS A 170 12.37 -0.30 -4.73
C LYS A 170 11.84 0.87 -3.88
N SER A 171 10.53 1.07 -3.79
CA SER A 171 9.97 2.12 -2.93
C SER A 171 10.20 1.84 -1.44
N ILE A 172 10.18 0.57 -1.01
CA ILE A 172 10.53 0.17 0.35
C ILE A 172 12.02 0.45 0.63
N GLU A 173 12.91 0.12 -0.31
CA GLU A 173 14.33 0.44 -0.20
C GLU A 173 14.56 1.95 -0.02
N VAL A 174 13.94 2.80 -0.86
CA VAL A 174 14.01 4.26 -0.74
C VAL A 174 13.50 4.73 0.62
N MET A 175 12.43 4.13 1.14
CA MET A 175 11.88 4.52 2.45
C MET A 175 12.76 4.09 3.62
N THR A 176 13.45 2.94 3.53
CA THR A 176 14.16 2.35 4.68
C THR A 176 15.66 2.59 4.68
N ALA A 177 16.28 2.78 3.53
CA ALA A 177 17.71 3.00 3.42
C ALA A 177 18.15 4.33 4.06
N SER A 178 19.35 4.35 4.64
CA SER A 178 19.93 5.54 5.29
C SER A 178 20.20 6.73 4.35
N TRP A 179 20.30 6.47 3.06
CA TRP A 179 20.43 7.48 2.02
C TRP A 179 19.08 8.00 1.50
N GLY A 180 17.99 7.31 1.84
CA GLY A 180 16.63 7.63 1.46
C GLY A 180 15.88 8.36 2.60
N LEU A 181 14.67 7.86 2.95
CA LEU A 181 13.88 8.45 4.04
C LEU A 181 14.31 7.95 5.44
N ALA A 182 15.16 6.95 5.52
CA ALA A 182 15.72 6.37 6.75
C ALA A 182 14.65 5.90 7.77
N TRP A 183 13.50 5.43 7.29
CA TRP A 183 12.44 4.92 8.15
C TRP A 183 12.74 3.52 8.67
N SER A 184 12.35 3.25 9.90
CA SER A 184 12.37 1.88 10.40
C SER A 184 11.43 1.01 9.58
N PRO A 185 11.86 -0.19 9.11
CA PRO A 185 10.98 -1.14 8.43
C PRO A 185 9.70 -1.49 9.23
N LYS A 186 9.76 -1.40 10.57
CA LYS A 186 8.61 -1.63 11.47
C LYS A 186 7.49 -0.59 11.33
N ARG A 187 7.74 0.51 10.65
CA ARG A 187 6.74 1.54 10.33
C ARG A 187 6.01 1.26 9.02
N ILE A 188 6.43 0.22 8.30
CA ILE A 188 5.88 -0.12 6.98
C ILE A 188 5.20 -1.48 7.08
N THR A 189 3.94 -1.55 6.64
CA THR A 189 3.18 -2.79 6.51
C THR A 189 2.78 -2.97 5.05
N LEU A 190 3.11 -4.12 4.48
CA LEU A 190 2.65 -4.50 3.15
C LEU A 190 1.55 -5.54 3.29
N SER A 191 0.40 -5.26 2.65
CA SER A 191 -0.71 -6.22 2.56
C SER A 191 -0.71 -6.91 1.21
N THR A 192 -1.02 -8.21 1.20
CA THR A 192 -1.10 -9.01 -0.02
C THR A 192 -2.18 -10.08 0.06
N VAL A 193 -2.74 -10.42 -1.09
CA VAL A 193 -3.62 -11.59 -1.25
C VAL A 193 -2.82 -12.90 -1.39
N GLY A 194 -1.52 -12.79 -1.65
CA GLY A 194 -0.61 -13.89 -1.96
C GLY A 194 -0.27 -13.93 -3.44
N VAL A 195 0.91 -13.41 -3.80
CA VAL A 195 1.51 -13.50 -5.15
C VAL A 195 2.89 -14.13 -4.99
N ARG A 196 3.05 -15.40 -5.40
CA ARG A 196 4.20 -16.25 -5.08
C ARG A 196 5.55 -15.56 -5.21
N ARG A 197 5.93 -15.14 -6.41
CA ARG A 197 7.24 -14.51 -6.67
C ARG A 197 7.42 -13.19 -5.89
N GLY A 198 6.36 -12.41 -5.76
CA GLY A 198 6.40 -11.16 -4.99
C GLY A 198 6.56 -11.42 -3.51
N LEU A 199 5.87 -12.43 -2.98
CA LEU A 199 5.93 -12.81 -1.57
C LEU A 199 7.30 -13.38 -1.20
N GLU A 200 7.89 -14.25 -2.04
CA GLU A 200 9.26 -14.77 -1.88
C GLU A 200 10.27 -13.62 -1.74
N ARG A 201 10.21 -12.65 -2.65
CA ARG A 201 11.07 -11.47 -2.60
C ARG A 201 10.84 -10.63 -1.34
N PHE A 202 9.59 -10.35 -1.01
CA PHE A 202 9.27 -9.54 0.17
C PHE A 202 9.75 -10.21 1.47
N LEU A 203 9.59 -11.51 1.59
CA LEU A 203 10.01 -12.28 2.76
C LEU A 203 11.54 -12.31 2.91
N SER A 204 12.28 -12.41 1.81
CA SER A 204 13.75 -12.50 1.80
C SER A 204 14.46 -11.14 1.79
N GLU A 205 13.91 -10.13 1.12
CA GLU A 205 14.60 -8.86 0.88
C GLU A 205 14.22 -7.75 1.89
N THR A 206 13.15 -7.93 2.71
CA THR A 206 12.71 -6.90 3.67
C THR A 206 12.46 -7.44 5.06
N THR A 207 12.46 -6.54 6.05
CA THR A 207 12.01 -6.82 7.43
C THR A 207 10.74 -6.02 7.78
N CYS A 208 10.04 -5.49 6.79
CA CYS A 208 8.76 -4.81 6.96
C CYS A 208 7.68 -5.78 7.50
N HIS A 209 6.64 -5.23 8.12
CA HIS A 209 5.50 -6.03 8.56
C HIS A 209 4.71 -6.55 7.37
N LEU A 210 4.21 -7.78 7.50
CA LEU A 210 3.34 -8.43 6.52
C LEU A 210 1.89 -8.45 7.02
N ALA A 211 0.95 -8.10 6.16
CA ALA A 211 -0.46 -8.35 6.33
C ALA A 211 -0.95 -9.27 5.20
N VAL A 212 -1.68 -10.32 5.52
CA VAL A 212 -2.22 -11.26 4.53
C VAL A 212 -3.74 -11.11 4.48
N SER A 213 -4.27 -10.80 3.31
CA SER A 213 -5.71 -10.82 3.04
C SER A 213 -6.20 -12.26 3.05
N LEU A 214 -6.80 -12.71 4.16
CA LEU A 214 -7.25 -14.08 4.36
C LEU A 214 -8.72 -14.24 3.98
N HIS A 215 -9.61 -13.52 4.63
CA HIS A 215 -11.05 -13.32 4.42
C HIS A 215 -11.92 -14.60 4.42
N ASN A 216 -11.38 -15.78 4.17
CA ASN A 216 -12.05 -17.07 4.34
C ASN A 216 -10.99 -18.17 4.55
N PRO A 217 -11.14 -19.07 5.56
CA PRO A 217 -10.18 -20.14 5.80
C PRO A 217 -10.36 -21.35 4.87
N PHE A 218 -11.53 -21.49 4.24
CA PHE A 218 -11.84 -22.58 3.32
C PHE A 218 -11.48 -22.19 1.89
N HIS A 219 -10.85 -23.09 1.15
CA HIS A 219 -10.39 -22.86 -0.22
C HIS A 219 -11.51 -22.37 -1.15
N GLU A 220 -12.64 -23.08 -1.18
CA GLU A 220 -13.77 -22.75 -2.04
C GLU A 220 -14.37 -21.38 -1.68
N GLY A 221 -14.65 -21.14 -0.39
CA GLY A 221 -15.17 -19.85 0.05
C GLY A 221 -14.20 -18.69 -0.16
N ARG A 222 -12.88 -18.95 -0.08
CA ARG A 222 -11.88 -17.94 -0.39
C ARG A 222 -11.81 -17.68 -1.90
N LEU A 223 -11.92 -18.71 -2.73
CA LEU A 223 -11.93 -18.58 -4.20
C LEU A 223 -13.11 -17.76 -4.69
N GLU A 224 -14.30 -17.94 -4.09
CA GLU A 224 -15.49 -17.14 -4.40
C GLU A 224 -15.30 -15.65 -4.06
N LEU A 225 -14.65 -15.35 -2.94
CA LEU A 225 -14.39 -13.97 -2.52
C LEU A 225 -13.18 -13.35 -3.24
N MET A 226 -12.16 -14.15 -3.52
CA MET A 226 -10.85 -13.73 -4.02
C MET A 226 -10.31 -14.72 -5.06
N PRO A 227 -10.49 -14.47 -6.36
CA PRO A 227 -10.00 -15.35 -7.42
C PRO A 227 -8.48 -15.62 -7.39
N ALA A 228 -7.70 -14.76 -6.71
CA ALA A 228 -6.27 -14.94 -6.50
C ALA A 228 -5.92 -16.25 -5.77
N GLU A 229 -6.87 -16.86 -5.03
CA GLU A 229 -6.71 -18.18 -4.40
C GLU A 229 -6.33 -19.26 -5.40
N GLY A 230 -6.84 -19.18 -6.63
CA GLY A 230 -6.48 -20.11 -7.72
C GLY A 230 -5.03 -19.99 -8.18
N GLY A 231 -4.38 -18.85 -7.96
CA GLY A 231 -2.97 -18.60 -8.34
C GLY A 231 -1.96 -18.99 -7.27
N LEU A 232 -2.29 -18.72 -6.00
CA LEU A 232 -1.52 -19.16 -4.83
C LEU A 232 -2.49 -19.46 -3.69
N PRO A 233 -2.76 -20.76 -3.44
CA PRO A 233 -3.61 -21.18 -2.33
C PRO A 233 -3.13 -20.63 -0.98
N LEU A 234 -4.08 -20.35 -0.07
CA LEU A 234 -3.76 -19.85 1.26
C LEU A 234 -2.78 -20.76 2.00
N VAL A 235 -2.93 -22.07 1.88
CA VAL A 235 -2.06 -23.06 2.54
C VAL A 235 -0.60 -22.91 2.11
N ASP A 236 -0.34 -22.62 0.83
CA ASP A 236 1.01 -22.39 0.31
C ASP A 236 1.56 -21.04 0.83
N THR A 237 0.72 -20.00 0.86
CA THR A 237 1.09 -18.70 1.46
C THR A 237 1.48 -18.87 2.93
N LEU A 238 0.71 -19.65 3.70
CA LEU A 238 1.00 -19.94 5.13
C LEU A 238 2.29 -20.76 5.28
N GLN A 239 2.57 -21.68 4.35
CA GLN A 239 3.81 -22.45 4.38
C GLN A 239 5.02 -21.55 4.16
N MET A 240 4.97 -20.66 3.16
CA MET A 240 6.03 -19.67 2.93
C MET A 240 6.27 -18.76 4.16
N ILE A 241 5.21 -18.39 4.87
CA ILE A 241 5.31 -17.59 6.10
C ILE A 241 5.97 -18.41 7.23
N ARG A 242 5.65 -19.70 7.38
CA ARG A 242 6.27 -20.57 8.40
C ARG A 242 7.77 -20.75 8.19
N GLU A 243 8.20 -20.77 6.94
CA GLU A 243 9.60 -20.92 6.54
C GLU A 243 10.40 -19.62 6.59
N ALA A 244 9.72 -18.48 6.67
CA ALA A 244 10.36 -17.17 6.67
C ALA A 244 10.82 -16.75 8.06
N ASP A 245 11.85 -15.88 8.09
CA ASP A 245 12.34 -15.28 9.33
C ASP A 245 11.46 -14.10 9.78
N PHE A 246 10.83 -14.27 10.93
CA PHE A 246 10.06 -13.23 11.63
C PHE A 246 10.73 -12.79 12.95
N THR A 247 12.04 -12.87 13.04
CA THR A 247 12.80 -12.32 14.15
C THR A 247 12.83 -10.78 14.13
N GLY A 248 13.49 -10.16 15.10
CA GLY A 248 13.71 -8.71 15.10
C GLY A 248 12.43 -7.87 15.24
N GLN A 249 11.36 -8.42 15.83
CA GLN A 249 10.05 -7.79 16.00
C GLN A 249 9.28 -7.56 14.67
N ARG A 250 9.66 -8.21 13.58
CA ARG A 250 8.83 -8.32 12.39
C ARG A 250 7.51 -8.98 12.77
N ARG A 251 6.40 -8.53 12.18
CA ARG A 251 5.07 -9.05 12.53
C ARG A 251 4.35 -9.52 11.28
N VAL A 252 3.52 -10.56 11.46
CA VAL A 252 2.50 -10.94 10.51
C VAL A 252 1.12 -10.71 11.12
N SER A 253 0.21 -10.18 10.32
CA SER A 253 -1.21 -10.09 10.63
C SER A 253 -2.04 -10.69 9.51
N PHE A 254 -3.22 -11.19 9.86
CA PHE A 254 -4.20 -11.68 8.91
C PHE A 254 -5.39 -10.74 8.93
N GLU A 255 -5.68 -10.18 7.76
CA GLU A 255 -6.81 -9.28 7.57
C GLU A 255 -8.03 -10.13 7.18
N TYR A 256 -9.13 -9.92 7.88
CA TYR A 256 -10.34 -10.71 7.74
C TYR A 256 -11.57 -9.81 7.71
N ILE A 257 -12.06 -9.50 6.50
CA ILE A 257 -13.36 -8.83 6.34
C ILE A 257 -14.43 -9.83 6.69
N VAL A 258 -15.35 -9.45 7.57
CA VAL A 258 -16.42 -10.35 8.02
C VAL A 258 -17.71 -10.00 7.32
N PHE A 259 -18.33 -11.02 6.68
CA PHE A 259 -19.58 -10.91 5.94
C PHE A 259 -20.66 -11.73 6.62
N ASP A 260 -21.84 -11.13 6.82
CA ASP A 260 -23.00 -11.77 7.50
C ASP A 260 -23.43 -13.06 6.80
N GLY A 261 -23.34 -14.17 7.52
CA GLY A 261 -23.74 -15.50 7.06
C GLY A 261 -22.83 -16.15 6.01
N VAL A 262 -21.62 -15.60 5.80
CA VAL A 262 -20.68 -16.11 4.78
C VAL A 262 -19.41 -16.71 5.42
N ASN A 263 -18.78 -15.97 6.33
CA ASN A 263 -17.49 -16.35 6.91
C ASN A 263 -17.38 -16.07 8.43
N ASP A 264 -18.51 -15.99 9.11
CA ASP A 264 -18.67 -15.53 10.50
C ASP A 264 -19.07 -16.65 11.48
N SER A 265 -19.10 -17.93 11.04
CA SER A 265 -19.51 -19.06 11.86
C SER A 265 -18.40 -19.55 12.81
N GLU A 266 -18.78 -20.35 13.82
CA GLU A 266 -17.83 -21.01 14.71
C GLU A 266 -16.90 -21.99 13.97
N GLU A 267 -17.38 -22.59 12.89
CA GLU A 267 -16.57 -23.45 12.01
C GLU A 267 -15.44 -22.65 11.36
N HIS A 268 -15.73 -21.44 10.86
CA HIS A 268 -14.73 -20.53 10.31
C HIS A 268 -13.68 -20.14 11.37
N ALA A 269 -14.10 -19.84 12.60
CA ALA A 269 -13.17 -19.54 13.69
C ALA A 269 -12.28 -20.74 14.05
N SER A 270 -12.84 -21.94 14.01
CA SER A 270 -12.09 -23.18 14.30
C SER A 270 -11.08 -23.49 13.21
N GLU A 271 -11.47 -23.35 11.94
CA GLU A 271 -10.58 -23.59 10.82
C GLU A 271 -9.47 -22.52 10.73
N LEU A 272 -9.78 -21.24 11.01
CA LEU A 272 -8.76 -20.18 11.16
C LEU A 272 -7.72 -20.58 12.20
N ALA A 273 -8.16 -21.02 13.38
CA ALA A 273 -7.25 -21.43 14.44
C ALA A 273 -6.41 -22.65 14.05
N ARG A 274 -6.98 -23.59 13.28
CA ARG A 274 -6.24 -24.75 12.77
C ARG A 274 -5.17 -24.34 11.76
N LEU A 275 -5.51 -23.50 10.79
CA LEU A 275 -4.61 -23.06 9.72
C LEU A 275 -3.46 -22.20 10.24
N LEU A 276 -3.73 -21.32 11.20
CA LEU A 276 -2.74 -20.36 11.72
C LEU A 276 -1.88 -20.96 12.85
N ARG A 277 -2.09 -22.21 13.23
CA ARG A 277 -1.32 -22.87 14.29
C ARG A 277 0.17 -22.81 14.03
N GLY A 278 0.93 -22.37 15.04
CA GLY A 278 2.38 -22.25 14.98
C GLY A 278 2.89 -20.97 14.28
N ILE A 279 2.01 -20.09 13.82
CA ILE A 279 2.39 -18.78 13.27
C ILE A 279 2.12 -17.72 14.36
N PRO A 280 3.15 -17.04 14.91
CA PRO A 280 2.95 -15.89 15.79
C PRO A 280 2.32 -14.73 15.04
N CYS A 281 1.02 -14.53 15.18
CA CYS A 281 0.28 -13.57 14.38
C CYS A 281 -0.81 -12.84 15.17
N ARG A 282 -1.43 -11.87 14.52
CA ARG A 282 -2.67 -11.20 14.95
C ARG A 282 -3.72 -11.33 13.86
N ILE A 283 -4.98 -11.34 14.27
CA ILE A 283 -6.11 -11.31 13.34
C ILE A 283 -6.78 -9.93 13.46
N ASN A 284 -6.93 -9.26 12.33
CA ASN A 284 -7.64 -7.99 12.25
C ASN A 284 -8.99 -8.23 11.57
N LEU A 285 -10.06 -8.18 12.32
CA LEU A 285 -11.42 -8.21 11.79
C LEU A 285 -11.76 -6.83 11.22
N ILE A 286 -12.23 -6.81 9.98
CA ILE A 286 -12.56 -5.59 9.25
C ILE A 286 -14.06 -5.59 8.99
N PRO A 287 -14.80 -4.57 9.42
CA PRO A 287 -16.17 -4.38 9.01
C PRO A 287 -16.27 -4.22 7.49
N PHE A 288 -17.20 -4.95 6.87
CA PHE A 288 -17.47 -4.78 5.44
C PHE A 288 -18.28 -3.50 5.20
N HIS A 289 -17.88 -2.73 4.20
CA HIS A 289 -18.64 -1.60 3.69
C HIS A 289 -19.31 -2.01 2.39
N GLN A 290 -20.64 -1.90 2.36
CA GLN A 290 -21.40 -2.30 1.18
C GLN A 290 -21.00 -1.49 -0.04
N ILE A 291 -20.72 -2.18 -1.12
CA ILE A 291 -20.38 -1.60 -2.42
C ILE A 291 -21.45 -1.99 -3.45
N PRO A 292 -21.64 -1.19 -4.52
CA PRO A 292 -22.67 -1.44 -5.51
C PRO A 292 -22.54 -2.82 -6.18
N ASN A 293 -23.67 -3.47 -6.43
CA ASN A 293 -23.77 -4.74 -7.18
C ASN A 293 -23.01 -5.93 -6.57
N VAL A 294 -22.91 -5.97 -5.24
CA VAL A 294 -22.27 -7.08 -4.51
C VAL A 294 -23.28 -7.66 -3.52
N PRO A 295 -23.54 -8.99 -3.54
CA PRO A 295 -24.55 -9.63 -2.70
C PRO A 295 -24.08 -9.90 -1.27
N LEU A 296 -22.95 -9.33 -0.85
CA LEU A 296 -22.41 -9.44 0.49
C LEU A 296 -23.05 -8.41 1.42
N ARG A 297 -23.22 -8.76 2.70
CA ARG A 297 -23.82 -7.90 3.71
C ARG A 297 -22.83 -7.66 4.87
N PRO A 298 -22.84 -6.44 5.46
CA PRO A 298 -22.07 -6.16 6.65
C PRO A 298 -22.59 -6.96 7.85
N LEU A 299 -21.68 -7.44 8.68
CA LEU A 299 -22.01 -8.13 9.92
C LEU A 299 -22.35 -7.11 11.02
N ALA A 300 -23.39 -7.37 11.81
CA ALA A 300 -23.77 -6.56 12.96
C ALA A 300 -22.64 -6.54 14.02
N ARG A 301 -22.54 -5.43 14.77
CA ARG A 301 -21.44 -5.20 15.72
C ARG A 301 -21.35 -6.25 16.83
N ASP A 302 -22.48 -6.65 17.38
CA ASP A 302 -22.58 -7.70 18.41
C ASP A 302 -22.08 -9.06 17.90
N LYS A 303 -22.47 -9.44 16.68
CA LYS A 303 -21.96 -10.66 16.03
C LYS A 303 -20.46 -10.57 15.73
N MET A 304 -19.96 -9.39 15.37
CA MET A 304 -18.54 -9.15 15.13
C MET A 304 -17.75 -9.36 16.46
N GLU A 305 -18.24 -8.82 17.57
CA GLU A 305 -17.63 -9.05 18.89
C GLU A 305 -17.72 -10.53 19.29
N HIS A 306 -18.83 -11.20 18.98
CA HIS A 306 -18.95 -12.64 19.22
C HIS A 306 -17.88 -13.43 18.43
N PHE A 307 -17.74 -13.18 17.13
CA PHE A 307 -16.72 -13.83 16.29
C PHE A 307 -15.30 -13.56 16.78
N LYS A 308 -15.01 -12.32 17.22
CA LYS A 308 -13.76 -11.97 17.88
C LYS A 308 -13.50 -12.84 19.10
N ASN A 309 -14.51 -12.96 19.99
CA ASN A 309 -14.39 -13.76 21.22
C ASN A 309 -14.12 -15.25 20.92
N LEU A 310 -14.71 -15.80 19.86
CA LEU A 310 -14.42 -17.17 19.40
C LEU A 310 -12.95 -17.37 19.03
N LEU A 311 -12.33 -16.38 18.38
CA LEU A 311 -10.91 -16.41 18.00
C LEU A 311 -9.99 -16.22 19.23
N GLU A 312 -10.35 -15.30 20.13
CA GLU A 312 -9.59 -15.05 21.37
C GLU A 312 -9.63 -16.28 22.31
N ALA A 313 -10.76 -16.96 22.41
CA ALA A 313 -10.89 -18.21 23.16
C ALA A 313 -10.00 -19.34 22.59
N ARG A 314 -9.61 -19.24 21.31
CA ARG A 314 -8.68 -20.16 20.63
C ARG A 314 -7.22 -19.68 20.68
N GLY A 315 -6.93 -18.60 21.44
CA GLY A 315 -5.57 -18.10 21.72
C GLY A 315 -5.04 -17.08 20.71
N TYR A 316 -5.87 -16.51 19.84
CA TYR A 316 -5.43 -15.50 18.87
C TYR A 316 -5.73 -14.09 19.33
N THR A 317 -4.72 -13.23 19.37
CA THR A 317 -4.93 -11.79 19.55
C THR A 317 -5.73 -11.25 18.38
N THR A 318 -6.97 -10.85 18.65
CA THR A 318 -7.91 -10.39 17.62
C THR A 318 -8.35 -8.96 17.87
N THR A 319 -8.34 -8.14 16.85
CA THR A 319 -8.79 -6.74 16.90
C THR A 319 -9.89 -6.49 15.89
N ILE A 320 -10.90 -5.70 16.26
CA ILE A 320 -11.87 -5.17 15.30
C ILE A 320 -11.37 -3.79 14.88
N ARG A 321 -11.10 -3.63 13.59
CA ARG A 321 -10.66 -2.35 13.05
C ARG A 321 -11.80 -1.33 13.08
N THR A 322 -11.49 -0.14 13.52
CA THR A 322 -12.40 1.00 13.36
C THR A 322 -12.37 1.46 11.91
N SER A 323 -13.52 1.52 11.29
CA SER A 323 -13.66 2.13 9.96
C SER A 323 -13.31 3.61 10.02
N ARG A 324 -12.62 4.09 9.00
CA ARG A 324 -12.19 5.49 8.88
C ARG A 324 -12.54 6.03 7.50
N GLY A 325 -13.00 7.28 7.44
CA GLY A 325 -13.28 7.97 6.20
C GLY A 325 -14.42 7.36 5.36
N GLU A 326 -15.43 6.77 5.99
CA GLU A 326 -16.57 6.16 5.30
C GLU A 326 -17.35 7.21 4.48
N ASP A 327 -17.58 8.38 5.05
CA ASP A 327 -18.29 9.51 4.45
C ASP A 327 -17.64 10.04 3.16
N ILE A 328 -16.35 9.79 2.99
CA ILE A 328 -15.58 10.16 1.79
C ILE A 328 -15.15 8.95 0.95
N SER A 329 -15.73 7.77 1.18
CA SER A 329 -15.38 6.51 0.50
C SER A 329 -13.87 6.19 0.58
N ALA A 330 -13.27 6.37 1.76
CA ALA A 330 -11.84 6.11 2.01
C ALA A 330 -11.60 4.84 2.82
N ALA A 331 -12.64 4.15 3.27
CA ALA A 331 -12.49 2.89 4.01
C ALA A 331 -11.95 1.76 3.13
N CYS A 332 -11.43 0.70 3.78
CA CYS A 332 -10.87 -0.46 3.08
C CYS A 332 -11.85 -1.06 2.07
N GLY A 333 -11.38 -1.31 0.85
CA GLY A 333 -12.19 -1.85 -0.25
C GLY A 333 -13.03 -0.81 -1.02
N MET A 334 -13.15 0.43 -0.55
CA MET A 334 -13.99 1.46 -1.15
C MET A 334 -13.27 2.36 -2.17
N LEU A 335 -11.94 2.34 -2.23
CA LEU A 335 -11.18 3.22 -3.10
C LEU A 335 -11.51 3.00 -4.57
N SER A 336 -12.05 4.04 -5.20
CA SER A 336 -12.49 4.03 -6.59
C SER A 336 -12.45 5.44 -7.17
N THR A 337 -11.61 5.63 -8.16
CA THR A 337 -11.48 6.92 -8.85
C THR A 337 -12.66 7.27 -9.77
N LYS A 338 -13.53 6.31 -10.09
CA LYS A 338 -14.67 6.50 -11.02
C LYS A 338 -15.75 7.44 -10.47
N GLU A 339 -16.09 7.30 -9.20
CA GLU A 339 -17.15 8.13 -8.59
C GLU A 339 -16.73 9.60 -8.46
N GLN A 340 -15.47 9.85 -8.25
CA GLN A 340 -14.94 11.23 -8.15
C GLN A 340 -14.91 11.94 -9.50
N MET A 341 -14.58 11.22 -10.58
CA MET A 341 -14.68 11.76 -11.94
C MET A 341 -16.14 12.11 -12.30
N ALA A 342 -17.11 11.27 -11.95
CA ALA A 342 -18.52 11.52 -12.22
C ALA A 342 -19.07 12.73 -11.44
N ARG A 343 -18.69 12.92 -10.17
CA ARG A 343 -19.11 14.07 -9.36
C ARG A 343 -18.54 15.39 -9.87
N ASN A 344 -17.29 15.39 -10.39
CA ASN A 344 -16.67 16.59 -10.95
C ASN A 344 -17.26 16.99 -12.32
N THR A 345 -17.75 16.02 -13.11
CA THR A 345 -18.44 16.28 -14.38
C THR A 345 -19.85 16.83 -14.16
N SER A 346 -20.46 16.55 -13.00
CA SER A 346 -21.80 17.03 -12.63
C SER A 346 -21.78 18.38 -11.91
N ALA A 347 -20.60 18.88 -11.51
CA ALA A 347 -20.43 20.14 -10.78
C ALA A 347 -19.91 21.29 -11.68
N ASN A 348 -19.61 21.01 -12.94
CA ASN A 348 -19.30 21.96 -14.01
C ASN A 348 -20.44 22.00 -15.01
#